data_cee343734f95cb182c892e42a1bf0fe4
#
_entry.id   cee343734f95cb182c892e42a1bf0fe4
#
_cell.length_a   1.000
_cell.length_b   1.000
_cell.length_c   1.000
_cell.angle_alpha   90.00
_cell.angle_beta   90.00
_cell.angle_gamma   90.00
#
_symmetry.space_group_name_H-M   'P 1'
#
loop_
_entity.id
_entity.type
_entity.pdbx_description
1 polymer ?
#
loop_
_entity_poly.entity_id
_entity_poly.type
_entity_poly.pdbx_seq_one_letter_code
_entity_poly.pdbx_strand_id
1 'polypeptide(L)'
;MSLPAERHVQVNGRRCRVWEQGEGEPLGFLGGLRGLPRWPALLDRLAEQRRVIAPSLPGFPGATGFDELDDLPDWVTATLDLLEASGLAGADLIGASVGATLAAEVAAFSRATIRRLVLIAPFGLFDEREPVKDLWATRPDELPGLLSTRPNELAAFLAPPAGEDAVEWSILLARASEAAARLLWPTGDLGLRKRLHRIQAPTLVLWGGEDRIIPPSYAKRLASALGGWVEVREIADAGHLAELDQPDALAAAILGFLT
;
A
#
# COMPACT_ATOMS: atom_id res chain seq x y z
N MET A 1 17.14 -15.21 6.89
CA MET A 1 16.00 -15.29 5.96
C MET A 1 16.54 -15.23 4.53
N SER A 2 15.98 -15.99 3.59
CA SER A 2 16.33 -15.89 2.17
C SER A 2 15.77 -14.59 1.60
N LEU A 3 16.48 -13.98 0.64
CA LEU A 3 15.93 -12.86 -0.12
C LEU A 3 14.71 -13.34 -0.95
N PRO A 4 13.71 -12.49 -1.19
CA PRO A 4 12.60 -12.84 -2.07
C PRO A 4 13.11 -13.13 -3.49
N ALA A 5 12.46 -14.06 -4.18
CA ALA A 5 12.68 -14.25 -5.59
C ALA A 5 12.19 -13.01 -6.36
N GLU A 6 12.95 -12.61 -7.38
CA GLU A 6 12.61 -11.47 -8.22
C GLU A 6 12.30 -11.92 -9.65
N ARG A 7 11.19 -11.47 -10.18
CA ARG A 7 10.85 -11.58 -11.60
C ARG A 7 10.29 -10.26 -12.12
N HIS A 8 10.13 -10.13 -13.42
CA HIS A 8 9.54 -8.97 -14.05
C HIS A 8 8.35 -9.36 -14.92
N VAL A 9 7.33 -8.50 -14.91
CA VAL A 9 6.18 -8.59 -15.80
C VAL A 9 6.12 -7.36 -16.69
N GLN A 10 5.51 -7.49 -17.87
CA GLN A 10 5.24 -6.39 -18.77
C GLN A 10 3.75 -6.06 -18.72
N VAL A 11 3.43 -4.81 -18.44
CA VAL A 11 2.06 -4.31 -18.33
C VAL A 11 1.93 -3.07 -19.22
N ASN A 12 1.29 -3.21 -20.37
CA ASN A 12 1.10 -2.12 -21.34
C ASN A 12 2.41 -1.36 -21.66
N GLY A 13 3.48 -2.11 -21.99
CA GLY A 13 4.80 -1.56 -22.28
C GLY A 13 5.64 -1.15 -21.05
N ARG A 14 5.09 -1.20 -19.85
CA ARG A 14 5.78 -0.88 -18.60
C ARG A 14 6.39 -2.14 -17.97
N ARG A 15 7.65 -2.06 -17.62
CA ARG A 15 8.33 -3.14 -16.89
C ARG A 15 8.09 -2.96 -15.39
N CYS A 16 7.50 -3.98 -14.75
CA CYS A 16 7.23 -4.00 -13.31
C CYS A 16 7.92 -5.19 -12.67
N ARG A 17 8.66 -4.94 -11.59
CA ARG A 17 9.24 -5.97 -10.74
C ARG A 17 8.16 -6.64 -9.92
N VAL A 18 8.27 -7.94 -9.71
CA VAL A 18 7.45 -8.72 -8.79
C VAL A 18 8.40 -9.47 -7.87
N TRP A 19 8.33 -9.18 -6.58
CA TRP A 19 8.98 -9.97 -5.56
C TRP A 19 8.05 -11.06 -5.05
N GLU A 20 8.62 -12.23 -4.76
CA GLU A 20 7.85 -13.40 -4.33
C GLU A 20 8.61 -14.19 -3.26
N GLN A 21 7.91 -14.58 -2.18
CA GLN A 21 8.46 -15.41 -1.10
C GLN A 21 7.35 -16.22 -0.43
N GLY A 22 7.72 -17.39 0.10
CA GLY A 22 6.80 -18.32 0.78
C GLY A 22 6.08 -19.27 -0.17
N GLU A 23 5.23 -20.09 0.39
CA GLU A 23 4.47 -21.12 -0.32
C GLU A 23 2.98 -21.09 0.05
N GLY A 24 2.14 -21.83 -0.69
CA GLY A 24 0.70 -21.95 -0.42
C GLY A 24 -0.15 -20.97 -1.21
N GLU A 25 -1.27 -20.55 -0.61
CA GLU A 25 -2.24 -19.66 -1.24
C GLU A 25 -1.64 -18.28 -1.55
N PRO A 26 -1.88 -17.73 -2.76
CA PRO A 26 -1.33 -16.44 -3.14
C PRO A 26 -1.91 -15.30 -2.30
N LEU A 27 -1.02 -14.39 -1.90
CA LEU A 27 -1.33 -13.19 -1.15
C LEU A 27 -0.63 -12.00 -1.80
N GLY A 28 -1.39 -11.12 -2.43
CA GLY A 28 -0.86 -9.91 -3.05
C GLY A 28 -0.55 -8.82 -2.02
N PHE A 29 0.51 -8.06 -2.26
CA PHE A 29 0.83 -6.87 -1.47
C PHE A 29 1.18 -5.68 -2.36
N LEU A 30 0.40 -4.60 -2.25
CA LEU A 30 0.67 -3.30 -2.88
C LEU A 30 1.27 -2.34 -1.86
N GLY A 31 2.48 -1.87 -2.14
CA GLY A 31 3.24 -0.99 -1.25
C GLY A 31 2.66 0.41 -1.11
N GLY A 32 3.08 1.11 -0.04
CA GLY A 32 2.62 2.45 0.32
C GLY A 32 3.35 3.59 -0.40
N LEU A 33 3.51 4.73 0.28
CA LEU A 33 4.01 6.01 -0.25
C LEU A 33 5.38 5.95 -0.95
N ARG A 34 6.24 5.02 -0.56
CA ARG A 34 7.57 4.80 -1.18
C ARG A 34 7.64 3.50 -1.96
N GLY A 35 6.50 2.83 -2.16
CA GLY A 35 6.46 1.48 -2.71
C GLY A 35 7.23 0.49 -1.84
N LEU A 36 7.93 -0.41 -2.51
CA LEU A 36 8.81 -1.39 -1.85
C LEU A 36 10.26 -1.19 -2.32
N PRO A 37 11.00 -0.23 -1.72
CA PRO A 37 12.43 -0.07 -2.02
C PRO A 37 13.24 -1.27 -1.52
N ARG A 38 12.75 -1.91 -0.44
CA ARG A 38 13.29 -3.14 0.15
C ARG A 38 12.15 -4.06 0.56
N TRP A 39 12.44 -5.31 0.80
CA TRP A 39 11.53 -6.28 1.38
C TRP A 39 11.36 -6.00 2.89
N PRO A 40 10.16 -5.65 3.36
CA PRO A 40 9.93 -5.32 4.76
C PRO A 40 9.66 -6.57 5.61
N ALA A 41 9.92 -6.49 6.92
CA ALA A 41 9.72 -7.57 7.87
C ALA A 41 8.28 -8.11 7.90
N LEU A 42 7.28 -7.26 7.68
CA LEU A 42 5.89 -7.71 7.55
C LEU A 42 5.75 -8.83 6.51
N LEU A 43 6.36 -8.67 5.34
CA LEU A 43 6.22 -9.65 4.27
C LEU A 43 6.96 -10.96 4.59
N ASP A 44 8.06 -10.92 5.35
CA ASP A 44 8.70 -12.13 5.88
C ASP A 44 7.73 -12.92 6.78
N ARG A 45 7.03 -12.24 7.70
CA ARG A 45 6.05 -12.88 8.58
C ARG A 45 4.87 -13.50 7.84
N LEU A 46 4.38 -12.81 6.82
CA LEU A 46 3.30 -13.31 5.98
C LEU A 46 3.76 -14.52 5.14
N ALA A 47 5.00 -14.48 4.66
CA ALA A 47 5.59 -15.53 3.83
C ALA A 47 5.83 -16.86 4.59
N GLU A 48 5.79 -16.85 5.92
CA GLU A 48 5.84 -18.06 6.73
C GLU A 48 4.62 -18.99 6.52
N GLN A 49 3.47 -18.42 6.07
CA GLN A 49 2.20 -19.15 5.94
C GLN A 49 1.52 -18.96 4.58
N ARG A 50 1.99 -18.03 3.77
CA ARG A 50 1.38 -17.67 2.49
C ARG A 50 2.44 -17.44 1.43
N ARG A 51 2.07 -17.66 0.17
CA ARG A 51 2.89 -17.23 -0.96
C ARG A 51 2.66 -15.75 -1.22
N VAL A 52 3.53 -14.92 -0.68
CA VAL A 52 3.45 -13.46 -0.83
C VAL A 52 3.99 -13.04 -2.19
N ILE A 53 3.20 -12.29 -2.94
CA ILE A 53 3.53 -11.74 -4.27
C ILE A 53 3.37 -10.22 -4.19
N ALA A 54 4.48 -9.51 -4.33
CA ALA A 54 4.54 -8.06 -4.16
C ALA A 54 4.99 -7.37 -5.46
N PRO A 55 4.04 -7.02 -6.37
CA PRO A 55 4.35 -6.28 -7.57
C PRO A 55 4.60 -4.80 -7.27
N SER A 56 5.55 -4.21 -7.99
CA SER A 56 5.81 -2.77 -7.94
C SER A 56 4.84 -2.02 -8.84
N LEU A 57 4.10 -1.08 -8.27
CA LEU A 57 3.24 -0.16 -9.00
C LEU A 57 4.05 0.73 -9.95
N PRO A 58 3.49 1.20 -11.07
CA PRO A 58 4.19 2.13 -11.98
C PRO A 58 4.75 3.35 -11.26
N GLY A 59 6.02 3.69 -11.52
CA GLY A 59 6.72 4.82 -10.90
C GLY A 59 7.31 4.55 -9.51
N PHE A 60 6.96 3.43 -8.89
CA PHE A 60 7.56 3.01 -7.61
C PHE A 60 8.82 2.14 -7.85
N PRO A 61 9.67 1.95 -6.82
CA PRO A 61 10.90 1.17 -6.96
C PRO A 61 10.68 -0.18 -7.64
N GLY A 62 11.40 -0.41 -8.74
CA GLY A 62 11.26 -1.60 -9.57
C GLY A 62 10.25 -1.50 -10.73
N ALA A 63 9.60 -0.35 -10.93
CA ALA A 63 8.67 -0.16 -12.05
C ALA A 63 8.88 1.18 -12.77
N THR A 64 8.49 1.22 -14.05
CA THR A 64 8.57 2.40 -14.92
C THR A 64 7.17 2.83 -15.39
N GLY A 65 7.09 3.97 -16.09
CA GLY A 65 5.94 4.34 -16.92
C GLY A 65 4.73 4.89 -16.16
N PHE A 66 4.94 5.62 -15.07
CA PHE A 66 3.85 6.37 -14.42
C PHE A 66 3.55 7.70 -15.13
N ASP A 67 4.42 8.13 -16.05
CA ASP A 67 4.28 9.40 -16.80
C ASP A 67 3.02 9.46 -17.66
N GLU A 68 2.50 8.29 -18.03
CA GLU A 68 1.29 8.10 -18.84
C GLU A 68 0.01 7.88 -18.01
N LEU A 69 0.10 7.98 -16.67
CA LEU A 69 -1.04 7.82 -15.78
C LEU A 69 -1.51 9.19 -15.31
N ASP A 70 -2.50 9.74 -16.01
CA ASP A 70 -2.95 11.13 -15.83
C ASP A 70 -4.07 11.26 -14.79
N ASP A 71 -4.91 10.23 -14.66
CA ASP A 71 -6.06 10.26 -13.76
C ASP A 71 -6.26 8.93 -13.01
N LEU A 72 -7.22 8.93 -12.08
CA LEU A 72 -7.53 7.75 -11.27
C LEU A 72 -7.92 6.51 -12.11
N PRO A 73 -8.74 6.60 -13.18
CA PRO A 73 -9.01 5.49 -14.07
C PRO A 73 -7.75 4.85 -14.67
N ASP A 74 -6.76 5.62 -15.06
CA ASP A 74 -5.49 5.10 -15.60
C ASP A 74 -4.74 4.30 -14.53
N TRP A 75 -4.65 4.82 -13.30
CA TRP A 75 -4.02 4.13 -12.18
C TRP A 75 -4.75 2.82 -11.82
N VAL A 76 -6.10 2.85 -11.82
CA VAL A 76 -6.90 1.65 -11.53
C VAL A 76 -6.72 0.59 -12.61
N THR A 77 -6.74 0.98 -13.90
CA THR A 77 -6.54 0.08 -15.02
C THR A 77 -5.14 -0.53 -15.00
N ALA A 78 -4.11 0.30 -14.80
CA ALA A 78 -2.73 -0.18 -14.69
C ALA A 78 -2.54 -1.14 -13.50
N THR A 79 -3.25 -0.90 -12.39
CA THR A 79 -3.20 -1.79 -11.22
C THR A 79 -3.91 -3.11 -11.49
N LEU A 80 -5.07 -3.10 -12.16
CA LEU A 80 -5.78 -4.33 -12.59
C LEU A 80 -4.90 -5.19 -13.48
N ASP A 81 -4.32 -4.60 -14.52
CA ASP A 81 -3.43 -5.30 -15.45
C ASP A 81 -2.18 -5.85 -14.73
N LEU A 82 -1.64 -5.10 -13.77
CA LEU A 82 -0.50 -5.53 -12.96
C LEU A 82 -0.85 -6.75 -12.08
N LEU A 83 -2.01 -6.73 -11.42
CA LEU A 83 -2.48 -7.85 -10.60
C LEU A 83 -2.69 -9.10 -11.46
N GLU A 84 -3.29 -8.97 -12.64
CA GLU A 84 -3.48 -10.09 -13.58
C GLU A 84 -2.13 -10.64 -14.06
N ALA A 85 -1.23 -9.79 -14.56
CA ALA A 85 0.10 -10.18 -15.02
C ALA A 85 0.97 -10.80 -13.91
N SER A 86 0.71 -10.44 -12.66
CA SER A 86 1.41 -10.98 -11.48
C SER A 86 0.83 -12.31 -10.97
N GLY A 87 -0.32 -12.76 -11.50
CA GLY A 87 -1.01 -13.98 -11.07
C GLY A 87 -1.84 -13.79 -9.80
N LEU A 88 -2.34 -12.57 -9.58
CA LEU A 88 -3.13 -12.18 -8.40
C LEU A 88 -4.63 -12.02 -8.67
N ALA A 89 -5.09 -12.32 -9.88
CA ALA A 89 -6.53 -12.32 -10.18
C ALA A 89 -7.26 -13.35 -9.30
N GLY A 90 -8.24 -12.90 -8.52
CA GLY A 90 -8.99 -13.74 -7.58
C GLY A 90 -8.24 -14.11 -6.29
N ALA A 91 -7.07 -13.52 -6.04
CA ALA A 91 -6.30 -13.74 -4.81
C ALA A 91 -6.75 -12.84 -3.66
N ASP A 92 -6.23 -13.11 -2.45
CA ASP A 92 -6.29 -12.18 -1.34
C ASP A 92 -5.31 -11.02 -1.61
N LEU A 93 -5.72 -9.79 -1.28
CA LEU A 93 -4.92 -8.60 -1.55
C LEU A 93 -4.79 -7.72 -0.32
N ILE A 94 -3.55 -7.32 -0.03
CA ILE A 94 -3.21 -6.31 0.96
C ILE A 94 -2.77 -5.05 0.21
N GLY A 95 -3.27 -3.90 0.62
CA GLY A 95 -2.71 -2.61 0.23
C GLY A 95 -2.33 -1.79 1.44
N ALA A 96 -1.20 -1.08 1.37
CA ALA A 96 -0.78 -0.11 2.38
C ALA A 96 -0.82 1.30 1.78
N SER A 97 -1.42 2.27 2.48
CA SER A 97 -1.43 3.68 2.10
C SER A 97 -1.88 3.90 0.63
N VAL A 98 -1.00 4.34 -0.28
CA VAL A 98 -1.26 4.45 -1.74
C VAL A 98 -1.74 3.12 -2.33
N GLY A 99 -1.06 2.02 -2.00
CA GLY A 99 -1.45 0.68 -2.44
C GLY A 99 -2.82 0.27 -1.90
N ALA A 100 -3.19 0.73 -0.68
CA ALA A 100 -4.52 0.48 -0.13
C ALA A 100 -5.61 1.29 -0.85
N THR A 101 -5.30 2.52 -1.25
CA THR A 101 -6.20 3.33 -2.08
C THR A 101 -6.49 2.64 -3.40
N LEU A 102 -5.44 2.19 -4.11
CA LEU A 102 -5.60 1.48 -5.39
C LEU A 102 -6.27 0.12 -5.22
N ALA A 103 -5.95 -0.63 -4.15
CA ALA A 103 -6.62 -1.91 -3.86
C ALA A 103 -8.13 -1.72 -3.62
N ALA A 104 -8.53 -0.66 -2.90
CA ALA A 104 -9.93 -0.32 -2.68
C ALA A 104 -10.64 0.08 -3.99
N GLU A 105 -9.99 0.90 -4.82
CA GLU A 105 -10.53 1.29 -6.13
C GLU A 105 -10.69 0.07 -7.05
N VAL A 106 -9.67 -0.78 -7.17
CA VAL A 106 -9.75 -2.03 -7.95
C VAL A 106 -10.90 -2.90 -7.46
N ALA A 107 -11.03 -3.11 -6.14
CA ALA A 107 -12.12 -3.91 -5.57
C ALA A 107 -13.50 -3.30 -5.86
N ALA A 108 -13.62 -1.98 -5.94
CA ALA A 108 -14.87 -1.28 -6.27
C ALA A 108 -15.20 -1.36 -7.77
N PHE A 109 -14.20 -1.30 -8.64
CA PHE A 109 -14.40 -1.38 -10.10
C PHE A 109 -14.57 -2.82 -10.58
N SER A 110 -13.83 -3.78 -10.01
CA SER A 110 -13.83 -5.19 -10.43
C SER A 110 -14.04 -6.14 -9.24
N ARG A 111 -15.30 -6.51 -8.99
CA ARG A 111 -15.70 -7.32 -7.83
C ARG A 111 -15.09 -8.74 -7.81
N ALA A 112 -14.73 -9.28 -8.96
CA ALA A 112 -14.19 -10.64 -9.08
C ALA A 112 -12.67 -10.72 -8.90
N THR A 113 -11.98 -9.58 -8.91
CA THR A 113 -10.51 -9.53 -8.92
C THR A 113 -9.92 -9.86 -7.55
N ILE A 114 -10.63 -9.61 -6.47
CA ILE A 114 -10.12 -9.75 -5.10
C ILE A 114 -11.04 -10.67 -4.30
N ARG A 115 -10.46 -11.72 -3.70
CA ARG A 115 -11.17 -12.69 -2.84
C ARG A 115 -11.45 -12.11 -1.45
N ARG A 116 -10.40 -11.63 -0.78
CA ARG A 116 -10.44 -10.92 0.51
C ARG A 116 -9.54 -9.71 0.41
N LEU A 117 -9.90 -8.63 1.08
CA LEU A 117 -9.19 -7.35 1.00
C LEU A 117 -8.67 -6.93 2.37
N VAL A 118 -7.42 -6.51 2.44
CA VAL A 118 -6.84 -5.86 3.62
C VAL A 118 -6.41 -4.45 3.25
N LEU A 119 -6.93 -3.46 3.95
CA LEU A 119 -6.63 -2.04 3.74
C LEU A 119 -5.90 -1.47 4.95
N ILE A 120 -4.66 -1.04 4.76
CA ILE A 120 -3.84 -0.40 5.79
C ILE A 120 -3.81 1.10 5.48
N ALA A 121 -4.53 1.91 6.24
CA ALA A 121 -4.59 3.36 6.19
C ALA A 121 -4.68 3.97 4.76
N PRO A 122 -5.71 3.64 3.95
CA PRO A 122 -5.86 4.19 2.59
C PRO A 122 -6.16 5.69 2.61
N PHE A 123 -5.65 6.40 1.60
CA PHE A 123 -6.12 7.74 1.22
C PHE A 123 -7.46 7.67 0.46
N GLY A 124 -7.99 8.83 0.10
CA GLY A 124 -9.14 8.96 -0.79
C GLY A 124 -10.45 9.36 -0.12
N LEU A 125 -10.49 9.43 1.22
CA LEU A 125 -11.52 10.10 2.00
C LEU A 125 -10.99 11.43 2.52
N PHE A 126 -11.87 12.40 2.69
CA PHE A 126 -11.52 13.70 3.27
C PHE A 126 -12.67 14.24 4.13
N ASP A 127 -12.33 14.80 5.30
CA ASP A 127 -13.24 15.54 6.16
C ASP A 127 -12.56 16.85 6.59
N GLU A 128 -13.19 17.98 6.29
CA GLU A 128 -12.67 19.32 6.64
C GLU A 128 -12.47 19.52 8.15
N ARG A 129 -13.19 18.75 8.99
CA ARG A 129 -13.08 18.83 10.45
C ARG A 129 -11.86 18.11 11.01
N GLU A 130 -11.37 17.13 10.27
CA GLU A 130 -10.19 16.33 10.60
C GLU A 130 -9.38 16.10 9.29
N PRO A 131 -8.73 17.16 8.76
CA PRO A 131 -8.11 17.08 7.46
C PRO A 131 -6.93 16.12 7.44
N VAL A 132 -6.78 15.42 6.33
CA VAL A 132 -5.59 14.62 6.02
C VAL A 132 -4.38 15.56 5.88
N LYS A 133 -3.25 15.19 6.46
CA LYS A 133 -2.02 15.98 6.39
C LYS A 133 -1.47 15.98 4.96
N ASP A 134 -1.20 17.15 4.41
CA ASP A 134 -0.53 17.27 3.12
C ASP A 134 0.97 16.98 3.27
N LEU A 135 1.39 15.85 2.73
CA LEU A 135 2.77 15.36 2.80
C LEU A 135 3.72 16.23 1.97
N TRP A 136 3.23 16.78 0.86
CA TRP A 136 4.05 17.57 -0.08
C TRP A 136 4.15 19.04 0.34
N ALA A 137 3.25 19.51 1.20
CA ALA A 137 3.33 20.81 1.87
C ALA A 137 4.04 20.73 3.25
N THR A 138 4.49 19.54 3.64
CA THR A 138 5.18 19.30 4.92
C THR A 138 6.70 19.36 4.73
N ARG A 139 7.40 19.93 5.70
CA ARG A 139 8.86 20.01 5.67
C ARG A 139 9.49 18.59 5.71
N PRO A 140 10.55 18.34 4.93
CA PRO A 140 11.18 17.01 4.86
C PRO A 140 11.69 16.47 6.20
N ASP A 141 12.13 17.35 7.09
CA ASP A 141 12.63 17.01 8.43
C ASP A 141 11.51 16.60 9.40
N GLU A 142 10.28 17.01 9.17
CA GLU A 142 9.11 16.66 9.97
C GLU A 142 8.47 15.32 9.54
N LEU A 143 8.60 14.95 8.25
CA LEU A 143 7.92 13.81 7.66
C LEU A 143 8.17 12.46 8.37
N PRO A 144 9.41 12.10 8.76
CA PRO A 144 9.65 10.82 9.42
C PRO A 144 8.84 10.64 10.71
N GLY A 145 8.75 11.69 11.54
CA GLY A 145 8.00 11.66 12.78
C GLY A 145 6.48 11.72 12.62
N LEU A 146 5.99 12.14 11.44
CA LEU A 146 4.56 12.08 11.12
C LEU A 146 4.16 10.72 10.54
N LEU A 147 5.06 10.10 9.78
CA LEU A 147 4.80 8.83 9.10
C LEU A 147 4.93 7.62 10.02
N SER A 148 5.83 7.67 11.00
CA SER A 148 6.20 6.53 11.82
C SER A 148 6.38 6.92 13.28
N THR A 149 6.01 6.04 14.19
CA THR A 149 6.34 6.15 15.63
C THR A 149 7.82 5.82 15.89
N ARG A 150 8.52 5.25 14.89
CA ARG A 150 9.92 4.84 14.91
C ARG A 150 10.74 5.50 13.80
N PRO A 151 10.88 6.85 13.81
CA PRO A 151 11.49 7.60 12.70
C PRO A 151 12.93 7.18 12.38
N ASN A 152 13.70 6.73 13.35
CA ASN A 152 15.06 6.22 13.13
C ASN A 152 15.08 4.88 12.38
N GLU A 153 14.13 3.99 12.66
CA GLU A 153 13.97 2.71 11.94
C GLU A 153 13.49 2.97 10.51
N LEU A 154 12.57 3.91 10.33
CA LEU A 154 12.15 4.39 9.01
C LEU A 154 13.33 4.96 8.22
N ALA A 155 14.16 5.80 8.83
CA ALA A 155 15.35 6.35 8.17
C ALA A 155 16.35 5.23 7.76
N ALA A 156 16.57 4.25 8.62
CA ALA A 156 17.40 3.09 8.31
C ALA A 156 16.80 2.21 7.18
N PHE A 157 15.48 2.04 7.16
CA PHE A 157 14.78 1.33 6.09
C PHE A 157 14.91 2.03 4.73
N LEU A 158 14.88 3.35 4.72
CA LEU A 158 14.98 4.18 3.51
C LEU A 158 16.43 4.51 3.11
N ALA A 159 17.43 4.23 3.94
CA ALA A 159 18.83 4.44 3.60
C ALA A 159 19.29 3.55 2.43
N PRO A 160 20.26 3.96 1.58
CA PRO A 160 20.74 3.12 0.49
C PRO A 160 21.33 1.79 1.02
N PRO A 161 21.05 0.64 0.36
CA PRO A 161 21.70 -0.61 0.70
C PRO A 161 23.22 -0.53 0.52
N ALA A 162 23.96 -1.41 1.18
CA ALA A 162 25.41 -1.50 0.98
C ALA A 162 25.71 -1.83 -0.49
N GLY A 163 26.54 -1.00 -1.12
CA GLY A 163 26.92 -1.15 -2.54
C GLY A 163 26.05 -0.40 -3.54
N GLU A 164 24.90 0.16 -3.10
CA GLU A 164 24.08 1.02 -3.95
C GLU A 164 24.60 2.47 -3.94
N ASP A 165 24.50 3.15 -5.09
CA ASP A 165 24.82 4.58 -5.20
C ASP A 165 23.78 5.42 -4.45
N ALA A 166 24.22 6.25 -3.52
CA ALA A 166 23.33 7.05 -2.69
C ALA A 166 22.54 8.10 -3.47
N VAL A 167 23.08 8.61 -4.59
CA VAL A 167 22.40 9.59 -5.45
C VAL A 167 21.30 8.90 -6.24
N GLU A 168 21.62 7.78 -6.89
CA GLU A 168 20.63 6.99 -7.63
C GLU A 168 19.51 6.50 -6.71
N TRP A 169 19.85 6.08 -5.49
CA TRP A 169 18.85 5.70 -4.50
C TRP A 169 17.93 6.85 -4.09
N SER A 170 18.49 8.05 -3.90
CA SER A 170 17.69 9.25 -3.59
C SER A 170 16.76 9.62 -4.74
N ILE A 171 17.21 9.48 -5.99
CA ILE A 171 16.39 9.70 -7.19
C ILE A 171 15.26 8.66 -7.26
N LEU A 172 15.54 7.40 -6.96
CA LEU A 172 14.54 6.34 -6.91
C LEU A 172 13.40 6.66 -5.93
N LEU A 173 13.76 7.10 -4.71
CA LEU A 173 12.79 7.48 -3.68
C LEU A 173 12.04 8.78 -4.02
N ALA A 174 12.69 9.73 -4.70
CA ALA A 174 12.06 10.96 -5.17
C ALA A 174 11.00 10.65 -6.26
N ARG A 175 11.32 9.77 -7.21
CA ARG A 175 10.37 9.30 -8.23
C ARG A 175 9.15 8.59 -7.61
N ALA A 176 9.37 7.77 -6.58
CA ALA A 176 8.27 7.15 -5.84
C ALA A 176 7.36 8.19 -5.18
N SER A 177 7.94 9.27 -4.62
CA SER A 177 7.18 10.38 -4.05
C SER A 177 6.40 11.14 -5.11
N GLU A 178 6.99 11.35 -6.28
CA GLU A 178 6.32 11.98 -7.44
C GLU A 178 5.15 11.13 -7.95
N ALA A 179 5.33 9.81 -8.10
CA ALA A 179 4.27 8.90 -8.49
C ALA A 179 3.10 8.91 -7.49
N ALA A 180 3.39 8.89 -6.19
CA ALA A 180 2.39 9.03 -5.15
C ALA A 180 1.66 10.39 -5.20
N ALA A 181 2.42 11.48 -5.43
CA ALA A 181 1.84 12.81 -5.58
C ALA A 181 0.90 12.89 -6.79
N ARG A 182 1.29 12.31 -7.92
CA ARG A 182 0.49 12.32 -9.15
C ARG A 182 -0.90 11.68 -8.97
N LEU A 183 -0.99 10.66 -8.11
CA LEU A 183 -2.26 10.04 -7.76
C LEU A 183 -3.03 10.80 -6.67
N LEU A 184 -2.34 11.32 -5.65
CA LEU A 184 -2.98 11.77 -4.41
C LEU A 184 -3.07 13.30 -4.28
N TRP A 185 -2.24 14.07 -5.00
CA TRP A 185 -2.22 15.53 -4.84
C TRP A 185 -3.13 16.22 -5.86
N PRO A 186 -3.88 17.26 -5.47
CA PRO A 186 -3.94 17.81 -4.10
C PRO A 186 -4.58 16.84 -3.12
N THR A 187 -3.99 16.70 -1.92
CA THR A 187 -4.47 15.79 -0.89
C THR A 187 -5.90 16.16 -0.49
N GLY A 188 -6.85 15.26 -0.76
CA GLY A 188 -8.27 15.57 -0.56
C GLY A 188 -9.19 14.36 -0.82
N ASP A 189 -10.44 14.65 -1.15
CA ASP A 189 -11.44 13.62 -1.49
C ASP A 189 -11.24 13.14 -2.94
N LEU A 190 -10.73 11.92 -3.09
CA LEU A 190 -10.64 11.24 -4.41
C LEU A 190 -12.00 10.65 -4.85
N GLY A 191 -13.06 10.92 -4.10
CA GLY A 191 -14.38 10.35 -4.36
C GLY A 191 -14.50 8.86 -4.07
N LEU A 192 -13.52 8.26 -3.38
CA LEU A 192 -13.53 6.84 -3.00
C LEU A 192 -14.81 6.45 -2.26
N ARG A 193 -15.32 7.31 -1.36
CA ARG A 193 -16.58 7.10 -0.62
C ARG A 193 -17.76 6.75 -1.52
N LYS A 194 -17.83 7.31 -2.73
CA LYS A 194 -18.91 7.08 -3.68
C LYS A 194 -18.90 5.66 -4.24
N ARG A 195 -17.78 4.94 -4.11
CA ARG A 195 -17.54 3.61 -4.70
C ARG A 195 -17.43 2.49 -3.66
N LEU A 196 -17.12 2.80 -2.40
CA LEU A 196 -16.91 1.81 -1.32
C LEU A 196 -18.04 0.79 -1.17
N HIS A 197 -19.31 1.20 -1.36
CA HIS A 197 -20.47 0.30 -1.30
C HIS A 197 -20.41 -0.84 -2.34
N ARG A 198 -19.59 -0.71 -3.37
CA ARG A 198 -19.40 -1.72 -4.42
C ARG A 198 -18.44 -2.83 -3.99
N ILE A 199 -17.60 -2.58 -2.98
CA ILE A 199 -16.66 -3.57 -2.44
C ILE A 199 -17.45 -4.60 -1.64
N GLN A 200 -17.55 -5.81 -2.20
CA GLN A 200 -18.31 -6.92 -1.60
C GLN A 200 -17.36 -7.97 -0.97
N ALA A 201 -16.08 -7.95 -1.32
CA ALA A 201 -15.08 -8.81 -0.71
C ALA A 201 -15.03 -8.59 0.81
N PRO A 202 -14.94 -9.65 1.61
CA PRO A 202 -14.64 -9.52 3.03
C PRO A 202 -13.41 -8.65 3.22
N THR A 203 -13.52 -7.61 4.06
CA THR A 203 -12.49 -6.58 4.17
C THR A 203 -12.03 -6.41 5.61
N LEU A 204 -10.71 -6.46 5.84
CA LEU A 204 -10.07 -6.04 7.08
C LEU A 204 -9.49 -4.65 6.89
N VAL A 205 -9.91 -3.71 7.74
CA VAL A 205 -9.38 -2.34 7.79
C VAL A 205 -8.44 -2.24 8.98
N LEU A 206 -7.19 -1.93 8.72
CA LEU A 206 -6.12 -1.77 9.71
C LEU A 206 -5.67 -0.31 9.76
N TRP A 207 -5.43 0.21 10.96
CA TRP A 207 -4.99 1.59 11.16
C TRP A 207 -4.05 1.71 12.33
N GLY A 208 -2.98 2.48 12.17
CA GLY A 208 -2.12 2.84 13.29
C GLY A 208 -2.82 3.79 14.25
N GLY A 209 -2.81 3.48 15.54
CA GLY A 209 -3.46 4.31 16.57
C GLY A 209 -2.85 5.71 16.70
N GLU A 210 -1.59 5.88 16.25
CA GLU A 210 -0.86 7.15 16.25
C GLU A 210 -0.65 7.72 14.83
N ASP A 211 -1.50 7.36 13.86
CA ASP A 211 -1.42 7.90 12.51
C ASP A 211 -1.66 9.42 12.52
N ARG A 212 -0.60 10.17 12.18
CA ARG A 212 -0.59 11.65 12.14
C ARG A 212 -0.76 12.19 10.72
N ILE A 213 -0.93 11.32 9.74
CA ILE A 213 -1.20 11.67 8.34
C ILE A 213 -2.69 11.59 8.07
N ILE A 214 -3.30 10.45 8.36
CA ILE A 214 -4.73 10.22 8.21
C ILE A 214 -5.29 9.83 9.58
N PRO A 215 -6.11 10.67 10.21
CA PRO A 215 -6.61 10.40 11.56
C PRO A 215 -7.25 9.01 11.69
N PRO A 216 -7.01 8.26 12.80
CA PRO A 216 -7.56 6.90 12.98
C PRO A 216 -9.09 6.82 12.91
N SER A 217 -9.80 7.94 13.15
CA SER A 217 -11.25 8.06 12.96
C SER A 217 -11.72 7.70 11.55
N TYR A 218 -10.84 7.82 10.55
CA TYR A 218 -11.15 7.47 9.15
C TYR A 218 -11.37 5.97 8.95
N ALA A 219 -10.79 5.11 9.79
CA ALA A 219 -11.04 3.67 9.74
C ALA A 219 -12.53 3.33 9.85
N LYS A 220 -13.23 3.94 10.82
CA LYS A 220 -14.66 3.75 11.01
C LYS A 220 -15.49 4.35 9.88
N ARG A 221 -15.06 5.50 9.34
CA ARG A 221 -15.73 6.15 8.19
C ARG A 221 -15.63 5.31 6.94
N LEU A 222 -14.44 4.75 6.68
CA LEU A 222 -14.20 3.81 5.58
C LEU A 222 -15.08 2.58 5.73
N ALA A 223 -15.00 1.91 6.90
CA ALA A 223 -15.74 0.70 7.18
C ALA A 223 -17.27 0.87 7.04
N SER A 224 -17.81 1.99 7.51
CA SER A 224 -19.26 2.27 7.42
C SER A 224 -19.79 2.43 5.98
N ALA A 225 -18.91 2.64 5.01
CA ALA A 225 -19.27 2.83 3.61
C ALA A 225 -19.03 1.58 2.75
N LEU A 226 -18.33 0.56 3.27
CA LEU A 226 -18.09 -0.70 2.58
C LEU A 226 -19.39 -1.52 2.45
N GLY A 227 -19.54 -2.23 1.33
CA GLY A 227 -20.77 -2.97 1.04
C GLY A 227 -20.77 -4.43 1.52
N GLY A 228 -19.58 -5.00 1.78
CA GLY A 228 -19.38 -6.36 2.25
C GLY A 228 -19.20 -6.47 3.76
N TRP A 229 -18.82 -7.66 4.22
CA TRP A 229 -18.42 -7.85 5.62
C TRP A 229 -17.12 -7.12 5.93
N VAL A 230 -17.07 -6.43 7.07
CA VAL A 230 -15.93 -5.58 7.46
C VAL A 230 -15.53 -5.83 8.90
N GLU A 231 -14.23 -5.99 9.10
CA GLU A 231 -13.60 -5.93 10.40
C GLU A 231 -12.67 -4.73 10.46
N VAL A 232 -12.64 -4.04 11.60
CA VAL A 232 -11.73 -2.90 11.85
C VAL A 232 -10.85 -3.23 13.03
N ARG A 233 -9.53 -3.07 12.88
CA ARG A 233 -8.57 -3.20 13.98
C ARG A 233 -7.62 -2.00 14.00
N GLU A 234 -7.45 -1.43 15.18
CA GLU A 234 -6.42 -0.44 15.46
C GLU A 234 -5.15 -1.16 15.91
N ILE A 235 -4.01 -0.71 15.41
CA ILE A 235 -2.69 -1.23 15.76
C ILE A 235 -2.04 -0.23 16.72
N ALA A 236 -1.87 -0.64 17.96
CA ALA A 236 -1.24 0.18 18.99
C ALA A 236 0.24 0.47 18.64
N ASP A 237 0.74 1.61 19.09
CA ASP A 237 2.13 2.05 18.90
C ASP A 237 2.57 2.08 17.43
N ALA A 238 1.64 2.36 16.51
CA ALA A 238 1.89 2.45 15.08
C ALA A 238 1.40 3.79 14.51
N GLY A 239 2.20 4.40 13.65
CA GLY A 239 1.84 5.56 12.84
C GLY A 239 1.20 5.18 11.51
N HIS A 240 1.35 6.07 10.50
CA HIS A 240 0.83 5.84 9.15
C HIS A 240 1.45 4.62 8.46
N LEU A 241 2.74 4.37 8.70
CA LEU A 241 3.47 3.22 8.17
C LEU A 241 3.44 2.06 9.17
N ALA A 242 2.25 1.61 9.54
CA ALA A 242 2.05 0.55 10.52
C ALA A 242 2.76 -0.76 10.12
N GLU A 243 2.95 -1.01 8.82
CA GLU A 243 3.68 -2.15 8.28
C GLU A 243 5.18 -2.14 8.62
N LEU A 244 5.73 -0.97 8.93
CA LEU A 244 7.11 -0.82 9.40
C LEU A 244 7.19 -0.72 10.91
N ASP A 245 6.23 -0.04 11.55
CA ASP A 245 6.23 0.19 12.99
C ASP A 245 5.91 -1.07 13.80
N GLN A 246 4.93 -1.86 13.35
CA GLN A 246 4.40 -3.02 14.08
C GLN A 246 4.19 -4.24 13.15
N PRO A 247 5.24 -4.76 12.49
CA PRO A 247 5.11 -5.83 11.50
C PRO A 247 4.53 -7.13 12.08
N ASP A 248 4.88 -7.48 13.32
CA ASP A 248 4.40 -8.71 13.98
C ASP A 248 2.91 -8.61 14.32
N ALA A 249 2.47 -7.48 14.88
CA ALA A 249 1.06 -7.25 15.21
C ALA A 249 0.19 -7.21 13.95
N LEU A 250 0.69 -6.55 12.89
CA LEU A 250 0.02 -6.51 11.60
C LEU A 250 -0.09 -7.90 10.99
N ALA A 251 1.01 -8.66 10.95
CA ALA A 251 1.00 -10.02 10.42
C ALA A 251 -0.01 -10.92 11.15
N ALA A 252 -0.04 -10.88 12.49
CA ALA A 252 -0.99 -11.63 13.28
C ALA A 252 -2.44 -11.24 12.97
N ALA A 253 -2.75 -9.95 12.83
CA ALA A 253 -4.07 -9.45 12.47
C ALA A 253 -4.49 -9.94 11.07
N ILE A 254 -3.60 -9.83 10.08
CA ILE A 254 -3.84 -10.23 8.70
C ILE A 254 -4.02 -11.74 8.59
N LEU A 255 -3.11 -12.54 9.12
CA LEU A 255 -3.19 -14.00 9.06
C LEU A 255 -4.44 -14.53 9.76
N GLY A 256 -4.81 -13.96 10.92
CA GLY A 256 -6.04 -14.32 11.61
C GLY A 256 -7.32 -14.00 10.83
N PHE A 257 -7.31 -12.98 9.97
CA PHE A 257 -8.43 -12.67 9.08
C PHE A 257 -8.46 -13.58 7.83
N LEU A 258 -7.30 -14.04 7.37
CA LEU A 258 -7.17 -14.86 6.17
C LEU A 258 -7.35 -16.38 6.42
N THR A 259 -7.61 -16.77 7.65
CA THR A 259 -8.04 -18.15 7.99
C THR A 259 -9.55 -18.30 7.77
#